data_d9215b8c0c8f3e1447c0cc36ea5079a9
#
_entry.id   d9215b8c0c8f3e1447c0cc36ea5079a9
#
_cell.length_a   1.000
_cell.length_b   1.000
_cell.length_c   1.000
_cell.angle_alpha   90.00
_cell.angle_beta   90.00
_cell.angle_gamma   90.00
#
_symmetry.space_group_name_H-M   'P 1'
#
loop_
_entity.id
_entity.type
_entity.pdbx_description
1 polymer ?
#
loop_
_entity_poly.entity_id
_entity_poly.type
_entity_poly.pdbx_seq_one_letter_code
_entity_poly.pdbx_strand_id
1 'polypeptide(L)'
;TINSGFIEAVWDALLILDSDGTTPLFFGDNGGDITGLTFQSTGDTIYFAVQTDSSISCDSGFAPYNGGIDYTVACATCINPTAEYTVIDDCANGDQFLIDVNITSMGDAGSLTISDNYGTATGQATQTGVVQMGPYPFLTDIVITVSNDQDVNCVINSAPIQVFACPPPNDNCSGSIEAVVNTDQSCLLTTSGTLSGASTSGNASACLASADDDVWFNFVALSEVQLISLVDISGSTTSLGHALYVGTGDVDCNTLTELYCSNDTSSITPDLTPGLTYYVRIFSNGTDNEDVDFELCIKDAPDNTACENASNFCGEGGALYGSNIFDFPSIGQIACLYTTPNPSWNILQIGESGTIDIQIVQNTQFDDNGNAVGAGLDVDFVLWG
;
A
#
# COMPACT_ATOMS: atom_id res chain seq x y z
N THR A 1 6.99 27.35 -14.95
CA THR A 1 6.91 25.96 -15.43
C THR A 1 8.29 25.33 -15.39
N ILE A 2 8.39 24.12 -14.86
CA ILE A 2 9.58 23.28 -14.94
C ILE A 2 9.46 22.45 -16.22
N ASN A 3 10.38 22.65 -17.17
CA ASN A 3 10.36 21.97 -18.47
C ASN A 3 10.88 20.55 -18.37
N SER A 4 11.90 20.36 -17.52
CA SER A 4 12.44 19.04 -17.16
C SER A 4 13.24 19.14 -15.87
N GLY A 5 13.20 18.11 -15.04
CA GLY A 5 14.00 18.05 -13.82
C GLY A 5 13.68 16.83 -12.99
N PHE A 6 14.74 16.29 -12.37
CA PHE A 6 14.64 15.19 -11.42
C PHE A 6 15.38 15.56 -10.15
N ILE A 7 14.81 15.25 -9.00
CA ILE A 7 15.43 15.35 -7.68
C ILE A 7 15.32 13.99 -6.99
N GLU A 8 16.18 13.72 -6.02
CA GLU A 8 16.18 12.43 -5.34
C GLU A 8 14.96 12.32 -4.42
N ALA A 9 14.02 11.46 -4.77
CA ALA A 9 12.80 11.26 -3.98
C ALA A 9 13.14 10.91 -2.53
N VAL A 10 12.36 11.43 -1.58
CA VAL A 10 12.50 11.25 -0.13
C VAL A 10 13.71 12.00 0.49
N TRP A 11 14.77 12.29 -0.29
CA TRP A 11 16.00 12.92 0.24
C TRP A 11 16.13 14.39 -0.14
N ASP A 12 15.66 14.76 -1.34
CA ASP A 12 15.66 16.13 -1.84
C ASP A 12 14.25 16.73 -1.80
N ALA A 13 14.17 18.06 -1.76
CA ALA A 13 12.89 18.74 -1.85
C ALA A 13 12.99 20.02 -2.70
N LEU A 14 12.00 20.21 -3.57
CA LEU A 14 11.78 21.47 -4.25
C LEU A 14 10.95 22.39 -3.34
N LEU A 15 11.40 23.61 -3.14
CA LEU A 15 10.68 24.66 -2.44
C LEU A 15 10.39 25.81 -3.40
N ILE A 16 9.12 26.13 -3.57
CA ILE A 16 8.67 27.31 -4.30
C ILE A 16 7.91 28.20 -3.32
N LEU A 17 8.31 29.46 -3.18
CA LEU A 17 7.61 30.44 -2.34
C LEU A 17 6.98 31.52 -3.19
N ASP A 18 5.89 32.05 -2.68
CA ASP A 18 5.21 33.23 -3.24
C ASP A 18 6.04 34.52 -3.10
N SER A 19 5.54 35.59 -3.64
CA SER A 19 6.17 36.94 -3.68
C SER A 19 6.53 37.48 -2.30
N ASP A 20 5.87 37.05 -1.25
CA ASP A 20 6.17 37.40 0.13
C ASP A 20 7.42 36.71 0.71
N GLY A 21 7.97 35.72 -0.02
CA GLY A 21 9.14 34.92 0.37
C GLY A 21 8.91 34.00 1.57
N THR A 22 7.68 33.82 1.99
CA THR A 22 7.31 33.01 3.18
C THR A 22 6.18 32.01 2.92
N THR A 23 5.24 32.34 2.04
CA THR A 23 4.12 31.45 1.71
C THR A 23 4.57 30.38 0.73
N PRO A 24 4.54 29.07 1.09
CA PRO A 24 4.92 28.01 0.16
C PRO A 24 3.80 27.78 -0.87
N LEU A 25 4.18 27.87 -2.14
CA LEU A 25 3.36 27.42 -3.28
C LEU A 25 3.56 25.92 -3.54
N PHE A 26 4.74 25.41 -3.16
CA PHE A 26 5.06 24.00 -3.23
C PHE A 26 6.23 23.67 -2.28
N PHE A 27 6.17 22.50 -1.64
CA PHE A 27 7.29 21.92 -0.91
C PHE A 27 7.18 20.39 -0.96
N GLY A 28 8.14 19.73 -1.60
CA GLY A 28 8.18 18.28 -1.73
C GLY A 28 9.06 17.80 -2.87
N ASP A 29 9.05 16.52 -3.13
CA ASP A 29 9.86 15.86 -4.16
C ASP A 29 9.06 15.42 -5.41
N ASN A 30 7.75 15.42 -5.35
CA ASN A 30 6.86 14.95 -6.42
C ASN A 30 7.24 13.55 -6.96
N GLY A 31 7.63 12.62 -6.07
CA GLY A 31 8.09 11.29 -6.46
C GLY A 31 9.40 11.26 -7.24
N GLY A 32 10.17 12.35 -7.19
CA GLY A 32 11.47 12.50 -7.87
C GLY A 32 11.41 13.16 -9.25
N ASP A 33 10.31 13.06 -9.98
CA ASP A 33 10.11 13.76 -11.27
C ASP A 33 9.31 15.05 -11.05
N ILE A 34 9.97 16.20 -11.20
CA ILE A 34 9.37 17.52 -11.08
C ILE A 34 9.02 18.16 -12.43
N THR A 35 9.15 17.39 -13.53
CA THR A 35 8.83 17.84 -14.88
C THR A 35 7.35 18.23 -15.00
N GLY A 36 7.08 19.34 -15.65
CA GLY A 36 5.72 19.80 -15.91
C GLY A 36 5.08 20.59 -14.77
N LEU A 37 5.66 20.62 -13.56
CA LEU A 37 5.13 21.44 -12.47
C LEU A 37 5.12 22.91 -12.85
N THR A 38 3.98 23.56 -12.60
CA THR A 38 3.76 24.98 -12.90
C THR A 38 3.28 25.72 -11.67
N PHE A 39 3.90 26.83 -11.36
CA PHE A 39 3.58 27.67 -10.20
C PHE A 39 3.36 29.11 -10.64
N GLN A 40 2.43 29.77 -9.99
CA GLN A 40 2.17 31.20 -10.19
C GLN A 40 2.27 31.94 -8.85
N SER A 41 3.09 32.98 -8.81
CA SER A 41 3.14 33.89 -7.68
C SER A 41 1.97 34.88 -7.74
N THR A 42 1.50 35.30 -6.58
CA THR A 42 0.49 36.36 -6.46
C THR A 42 1.07 37.77 -6.69
N GLY A 43 2.39 37.92 -6.78
CA GLY A 43 3.09 39.16 -7.03
C GLY A 43 4.12 39.04 -8.16
N ASP A 44 5.06 39.98 -8.17
CA ASP A 44 6.08 40.11 -9.23
C ASP A 44 7.35 39.28 -9.00
N THR A 45 7.38 38.51 -7.93
CA THR A 45 8.53 37.71 -7.51
C THR A 45 8.09 36.28 -7.19
N ILE A 46 8.90 35.31 -7.54
CA ILE A 46 8.76 33.92 -7.13
C ILE A 46 10.12 33.41 -6.65
N TYR A 47 10.15 32.73 -5.54
CA TYR A 47 11.38 32.16 -4.99
C TYR A 47 11.44 30.68 -5.31
N PHE A 48 12.62 30.24 -5.73
CA PHE A 48 12.93 28.86 -6.10
C PHE A 48 14.13 28.38 -5.29
N ALA A 49 14.00 27.26 -4.63
CA ALA A 49 15.09 26.59 -3.94
C ALA A 49 14.97 25.06 -4.05
N VAL A 50 16.11 24.41 -4.07
CA VAL A 50 16.19 22.95 -3.94
C VAL A 50 16.96 22.66 -2.67
N GLN A 51 16.36 21.92 -1.77
CA GLN A 51 17.03 21.38 -0.60
C GLN A 51 17.56 20.00 -0.99
N THR A 52 18.85 19.77 -0.83
CA THR A 52 19.51 18.51 -1.17
C THR A 52 20.24 17.98 0.04
N ASP A 53 20.41 16.65 0.09
CA ASP A 53 21.35 16.02 1.00
C ASP A 53 22.79 16.08 0.44
N SER A 54 23.69 15.24 0.90
CA SER A 54 25.11 15.24 0.48
C SER A 54 25.46 14.16 -0.54
N SER A 55 24.48 13.39 -1.06
CA SER A 55 24.76 12.15 -1.77
C SER A 55 24.75 12.28 -3.30
N ILE A 56 23.61 12.56 -3.91
CA ILE A 56 23.44 12.60 -5.36
C ILE A 56 23.30 14.06 -5.84
N SER A 57 24.01 14.41 -6.87
CA SER A 57 23.94 15.73 -7.51
C SER A 57 24.00 15.62 -9.02
N CYS A 58 23.71 16.70 -9.75
CA CYS A 58 23.82 16.74 -11.20
C CYS A 58 25.23 16.38 -11.71
N ASP A 59 26.26 16.60 -10.91
CA ASP A 59 27.65 16.26 -11.23
C ASP A 59 28.01 14.79 -10.94
N SER A 60 27.15 14.06 -10.23
CA SER A 60 27.40 12.66 -9.85
C SER A 60 27.34 11.68 -11.03
N GLY A 61 26.76 12.10 -12.16
CA GLY A 61 26.61 11.29 -13.37
C GLY A 61 25.51 10.21 -13.27
N PHE A 62 24.76 10.15 -12.19
CA PHE A 62 23.64 9.22 -12.04
C PHE A 62 22.40 9.72 -12.79
N ALA A 63 21.90 8.91 -13.73
CA ALA A 63 20.62 9.19 -14.37
C ALA A 63 19.45 8.81 -13.39
N PRO A 64 18.36 9.59 -13.39
CA PRO A 64 18.03 10.74 -14.26
C PRO A 64 18.55 12.09 -13.72
N TYR A 65 19.26 12.15 -12.60
CA TYR A 65 19.62 13.38 -11.87
C TYR A 65 20.74 14.20 -12.53
N ASN A 66 21.38 13.68 -13.56
CA ASN A 66 22.52 14.30 -14.23
C ASN A 66 22.16 15.41 -15.24
N GLY A 67 20.87 15.72 -15.42
CA GLY A 67 20.37 16.70 -16.39
C GLY A 67 20.19 18.13 -15.85
N GLY A 68 20.25 18.30 -14.54
CA GLY A 68 19.86 19.57 -13.89
C GLY A 68 18.36 19.86 -14.01
N ILE A 69 17.96 21.07 -13.62
CA ILE A 69 16.57 21.52 -13.71
C ILE A 69 16.48 22.60 -14.77
N ASP A 70 15.66 22.37 -15.79
CA ASP A 70 15.32 23.36 -16.81
C ASP A 70 13.94 23.95 -16.52
N TYR A 71 13.84 25.28 -16.54
CA TYR A 71 12.59 25.97 -16.24
C TYR A 71 12.38 27.23 -17.08
N THR A 72 11.12 27.57 -17.30
CA THR A 72 10.72 28.80 -17.97
C THR A 72 10.00 29.71 -16.98
N VAL A 73 10.40 30.99 -16.94
CA VAL A 73 9.69 32.05 -16.20
C VAL A 73 9.04 32.99 -17.21
N ALA A 74 7.75 33.20 -17.05
CA ALA A 74 6.98 34.17 -17.83
C ALA A 74 6.20 35.07 -16.87
N CYS A 75 6.02 36.34 -17.24
CA CYS A 75 5.06 37.19 -16.56
C CYS A 75 3.65 36.73 -16.89
N ALA A 76 2.89 36.31 -15.86
CA ALA A 76 1.48 36.00 -16.04
C ALA A 76 0.69 37.30 -16.31
N THR A 77 -0.20 37.23 -17.28
CA THR A 77 -1.12 38.32 -17.61
C THR A 77 -2.41 38.25 -16.82
N CYS A 78 -2.60 37.17 -16.06
CA CYS A 78 -3.82 36.85 -15.35
C CYS A 78 -3.57 36.08 -14.04
N ILE A 79 -4.57 35.99 -13.20
CA ILE A 79 -4.61 35.12 -12.01
C ILE A 79 -5.26 33.80 -12.42
N ASN A 80 -4.52 32.69 -12.28
CA ASN A 80 -5.02 31.36 -12.61
C ASN A 80 -6.24 30.98 -11.76
N PRO A 81 -7.19 30.23 -12.33
CA PRO A 81 -8.21 29.54 -11.56
C PRO A 81 -7.56 28.46 -10.67
N THR A 82 -8.31 27.97 -9.68
CA THR A 82 -7.94 26.79 -8.90
C THR A 82 -9.07 25.77 -8.93
N ALA A 83 -8.70 24.50 -9.01
CA ALA A 83 -9.67 23.40 -9.08
C ALA A 83 -9.16 22.19 -8.28
N GLU A 84 -10.10 21.41 -7.77
CA GLU A 84 -9.90 20.08 -7.18
C GLU A 84 -10.59 19.05 -8.09
N TYR A 85 -10.04 17.86 -8.15
CA TYR A 85 -10.52 16.80 -9.04
C TYR A 85 -10.90 15.59 -8.20
N THR A 86 -12.14 15.10 -8.39
CA THR A 86 -12.65 13.92 -7.68
C THR A 86 -13.17 12.91 -8.69
N VAL A 87 -12.69 11.68 -8.61
CA VAL A 87 -13.22 10.57 -9.41
C VAL A 87 -14.59 10.17 -8.87
N ILE A 88 -15.56 10.00 -9.77
CA ILE A 88 -16.89 9.50 -9.48
C ILE A 88 -17.10 8.20 -10.23
N ASP A 89 -17.42 7.16 -9.50
CA ASP A 89 -17.76 5.87 -10.06
C ASP A 89 -19.03 5.96 -10.93
N ASP A 90 -18.98 5.41 -12.13
CA ASP A 90 -20.13 5.29 -13.05
C ASP A 90 -20.32 3.84 -13.53
N CYS A 91 -19.91 2.87 -12.72
CA CYS A 91 -19.96 1.43 -13.01
C CYS A 91 -21.36 0.89 -13.30
N ALA A 92 -22.39 1.56 -12.84
CA ALA A 92 -23.78 1.22 -13.18
C ALA A 92 -24.08 1.35 -14.68
N ASN A 93 -23.30 2.15 -15.42
CA ASN A 93 -23.47 2.43 -16.83
C ASN A 93 -22.39 1.77 -17.72
N GLY A 94 -21.48 0.99 -17.13
CA GLY A 94 -20.40 0.27 -17.84
C GLY A 94 -19.04 0.49 -17.19
N ASP A 95 -17.98 0.00 -17.84
CA ASP A 95 -16.59 0.13 -17.40
C ASP A 95 -16.08 1.56 -17.65
N GLN A 96 -16.59 2.50 -16.84
CA GLN A 96 -16.35 3.92 -17.01
C GLN A 96 -16.42 4.70 -15.71
N PHE A 97 -15.85 5.90 -15.72
CA PHE A 97 -15.85 6.83 -14.60
C PHE A 97 -16.11 8.26 -15.05
N LEU A 98 -16.48 9.11 -14.11
CA LEU A 98 -16.64 10.55 -14.28
C LEU A 98 -15.60 11.27 -13.43
N ILE A 99 -15.36 12.54 -13.74
CA ILE A 99 -14.51 13.42 -12.94
C ILE A 99 -15.31 14.66 -12.57
N ASP A 100 -15.50 14.88 -11.29
CA ASP A 100 -16.02 16.13 -10.76
C ASP A 100 -14.87 17.13 -10.64
N VAL A 101 -14.94 18.20 -11.43
CA VAL A 101 -14.00 19.33 -11.41
C VAL A 101 -14.61 20.42 -10.54
N ASN A 102 -14.17 20.53 -9.30
CA ASN A 102 -14.62 21.53 -8.35
C ASN A 102 -13.78 22.80 -8.51
N ILE A 103 -14.30 23.82 -9.19
CA ILE A 103 -13.66 25.11 -9.31
C ILE A 103 -13.72 25.83 -7.96
N THR A 104 -12.60 25.93 -7.27
CA THR A 104 -12.47 26.56 -5.94
C THR A 104 -12.19 28.06 -6.03
N SER A 105 -11.60 28.51 -7.15
CA SER A 105 -11.43 29.92 -7.48
C SER A 105 -11.50 30.14 -8.99
N MET A 106 -12.16 31.20 -9.41
CA MET A 106 -12.19 31.65 -10.82
C MET A 106 -10.89 32.36 -11.23
N GLY A 107 -10.01 32.72 -10.28
CA GLY A 107 -8.95 33.66 -10.58
C GLY A 107 -9.51 35.03 -10.96
N ASP A 108 -9.05 35.59 -12.08
CA ASP A 108 -9.58 36.77 -12.70
C ASP A 108 -10.53 36.51 -13.90
N ALA A 109 -10.85 35.23 -14.13
CA ALA A 109 -11.72 34.83 -15.23
C ALA A 109 -13.19 35.17 -14.98
N GLY A 110 -13.85 35.70 -15.98
CA GLY A 110 -15.31 35.83 -16.01
C GLY A 110 -16.01 34.54 -16.41
N SER A 111 -15.31 33.69 -17.15
CA SER A 111 -15.74 32.34 -17.52
C SER A 111 -14.54 31.44 -17.76
N LEU A 112 -14.71 30.13 -17.49
CA LEU A 112 -13.72 29.09 -17.70
C LEU A 112 -14.27 28.05 -18.64
N THR A 113 -13.42 27.58 -19.57
CA THR A 113 -13.66 26.38 -20.36
C THR A 113 -12.89 25.21 -19.75
N ILE A 114 -13.58 24.11 -19.50
CA ILE A 114 -13.02 22.87 -18.99
C ILE A 114 -13.03 21.85 -20.12
N SER A 115 -11.88 21.29 -20.42
CA SER A 115 -11.70 20.30 -21.49
C SER A 115 -10.82 19.15 -20.99
N ASP A 116 -10.74 18.09 -21.78
CA ASP A 116 -9.91 16.93 -21.50
C ASP A 116 -9.05 16.56 -22.71
N ASN A 117 -8.04 15.73 -22.49
CA ASN A 117 -7.18 15.18 -23.55
C ASN A 117 -7.87 14.03 -24.33
N TYR A 118 -8.99 13.49 -23.85
CA TYR A 118 -9.75 12.43 -24.50
C TYR A 118 -10.71 12.96 -25.56
N GLY A 119 -11.18 14.20 -25.40
CA GLY A 119 -12.03 14.90 -26.38
C GLY A 119 -13.51 14.54 -26.29
N THR A 120 -13.99 14.10 -25.13
CA THR A 120 -15.38 13.68 -24.93
C THR A 120 -16.35 14.84 -24.77
N ALA A 121 -15.98 15.86 -24.01
CA ALA A 121 -16.85 16.97 -23.69
C ALA A 121 -16.08 18.24 -23.32
N THR A 122 -16.75 19.38 -23.47
CA THR A 122 -16.31 20.64 -22.90
C THR A 122 -17.32 21.10 -21.85
N GLY A 123 -16.86 21.30 -20.61
CA GLY A 123 -17.61 21.96 -19.55
C GLY A 123 -17.38 23.47 -19.55
N GLN A 124 -18.26 24.21 -18.92
CA GLN A 124 -18.08 25.65 -18.68
C GLN A 124 -18.43 26.02 -17.25
N ALA A 125 -17.67 26.94 -16.67
CA ALA A 125 -17.96 27.51 -15.36
C ALA A 125 -17.94 29.05 -15.46
N THR A 126 -18.94 29.69 -14.87
CA THR A 126 -19.03 31.15 -14.72
C THR A 126 -19.01 31.58 -13.24
N GLN A 127 -18.85 30.62 -12.36
CA GLN A 127 -18.71 30.78 -10.90
C GLN A 127 -18.02 29.55 -10.33
N THR A 128 -17.58 29.63 -9.07
CA THR A 128 -17.07 28.46 -8.35
C THR A 128 -18.14 27.38 -8.19
N GLY A 129 -17.73 26.13 -8.17
CA GLY A 129 -18.61 24.96 -8.05
C GLY A 129 -18.14 23.79 -8.90
N VAL A 130 -18.91 22.72 -8.89
CA VAL A 130 -18.58 21.46 -9.55
C VAL A 130 -19.08 21.44 -10.99
N VAL A 131 -18.21 21.03 -11.90
CA VAL A 131 -18.52 20.67 -13.28
C VAL A 131 -18.13 19.24 -13.51
N GLN A 132 -19.07 18.36 -13.83
CA GLN A 132 -18.81 16.95 -14.07
C GLN A 132 -18.39 16.73 -15.52
N MET A 133 -17.29 16.00 -15.70
CA MET A 133 -16.69 15.64 -16.98
C MET A 133 -16.71 14.13 -17.19
N GLY A 134 -16.73 13.68 -18.45
CA GLY A 134 -16.76 12.28 -18.82
C GLY A 134 -18.07 11.89 -19.54
N PRO A 135 -18.43 10.57 -19.65
CA PRO A 135 -17.72 9.44 -19.04
C PRO A 135 -16.39 9.10 -19.74
N TYR A 136 -15.47 8.55 -18.98
CA TYR A 136 -14.16 8.10 -19.44
C TYR A 136 -14.00 6.60 -19.27
N PRO A 137 -13.38 5.89 -20.23
CA PRO A 137 -13.14 4.46 -20.08
C PRO A 137 -12.00 4.21 -19.10
N PHE A 138 -12.04 3.08 -18.39
CA PHE A 138 -10.95 2.62 -17.54
C PHE A 138 -9.63 2.46 -18.32
N LEU A 139 -8.52 2.42 -17.60
CA LEU A 139 -7.15 2.26 -18.14
C LEU A 139 -6.74 3.37 -19.13
N THR A 140 -7.36 4.54 -19.00
CA THR A 140 -7.06 5.70 -19.85
C THR A 140 -6.64 6.88 -18.98
N ASP A 141 -5.47 7.44 -19.29
CA ASP A 141 -4.97 8.64 -18.61
C ASP A 141 -5.75 9.87 -19.04
N ILE A 142 -6.50 10.45 -18.15
CA ILE A 142 -7.27 11.67 -18.38
C ILE A 142 -6.56 12.84 -17.74
N VAL A 143 -6.32 13.87 -18.54
CA VAL A 143 -5.83 15.18 -18.07
C VAL A 143 -6.90 16.21 -18.31
N ILE A 144 -7.39 16.80 -17.23
CA ILE A 144 -8.36 17.90 -17.28
C ILE A 144 -7.62 19.22 -17.43
N THR A 145 -8.04 20.02 -18.40
CA THR A 145 -7.54 21.37 -18.66
C THR A 145 -8.61 22.38 -18.33
N VAL A 146 -8.30 23.34 -17.46
CA VAL A 146 -9.18 24.49 -17.14
C VAL A 146 -8.54 25.76 -17.69
N SER A 147 -9.24 26.43 -18.61
CA SER A 147 -8.74 27.59 -19.35
C SER A 147 -9.57 28.83 -19.05
N ASN A 148 -8.92 29.98 -18.87
CA ASN A 148 -9.60 31.27 -18.81
C ASN A 148 -9.99 31.71 -20.22
N ASP A 149 -11.29 31.96 -20.46
CA ASP A 149 -11.81 32.34 -21.78
C ASP A 149 -11.37 33.76 -22.23
N GLN A 150 -10.90 34.59 -21.30
CA GLN A 150 -10.46 35.95 -21.55
C GLN A 150 -8.94 36.06 -21.74
N ASP A 151 -8.18 35.06 -21.25
CA ASP A 151 -6.72 35.02 -21.40
C ASP A 151 -6.21 33.62 -21.60
N VAL A 152 -5.76 33.30 -22.81
CA VAL A 152 -5.27 31.96 -23.23
C VAL A 152 -4.01 31.51 -22.49
N ASN A 153 -3.32 32.42 -21.78
CA ASN A 153 -2.14 32.06 -21.00
C ASN A 153 -2.50 31.52 -19.59
N CYS A 154 -3.74 31.75 -19.16
CA CYS A 154 -4.25 31.27 -17.88
C CYS A 154 -4.92 29.92 -18.02
N VAL A 155 -4.12 28.90 -17.91
CA VAL A 155 -4.50 27.49 -18.03
C VAL A 155 -3.89 26.69 -16.90
N ILE A 156 -4.69 25.83 -16.29
CA ILE A 156 -4.21 24.80 -15.35
C ILE A 156 -4.56 23.42 -15.88
N ASN A 157 -3.72 22.44 -15.59
CA ASN A 157 -3.93 21.05 -15.91
C ASN A 157 -3.94 20.22 -14.63
N SER A 158 -4.78 19.18 -14.59
CA SER A 158 -4.67 18.14 -13.57
C SER A 158 -3.38 17.32 -13.76
N ALA A 159 -2.96 16.58 -12.74
CA ALA A 159 -2.19 15.36 -12.96
C ALA A 159 -3.00 14.36 -13.81
N PRO A 160 -2.36 13.39 -14.48
CA PRO A 160 -3.08 12.29 -15.11
C PRO A 160 -3.95 11.56 -14.08
N ILE A 161 -5.21 11.32 -14.44
CA ILE A 161 -6.19 10.61 -13.62
C ILE A 161 -6.54 9.33 -14.35
N GLN A 162 -6.35 8.18 -13.73
CA GLN A 162 -6.67 6.88 -14.29
C GLN A 162 -7.46 6.07 -13.26
N VAL A 163 -8.39 5.24 -13.75
CA VAL A 163 -9.12 4.27 -12.95
C VAL A 163 -8.95 2.90 -13.59
N PHE A 164 -8.65 1.88 -12.80
CA PHE A 164 -8.36 0.53 -13.30
C PHE A 164 -9.61 -0.31 -13.46
N ALA A 165 -10.50 -0.27 -12.49
CA ALA A 165 -11.72 -1.07 -12.44
C ALA A 165 -12.78 -0.40 -11.57
N CYS A 166 -13.95 -0.98 -11.50
CA CYS A 166 -14.97 -0.61 -10.54
C CYS A 166 -14.52 -0.98 -9.12
N PRO A 167 -14.92 -0.19 -8.10
CA PRO A 167 -14.64 -0.55 -6.72
C PRO A 167 -15.13 -1.98 -6.42
N PRO A 168 -14.31 -2.81 -5.76
CA PRO A 168 -14.70 -4.15 -5.41
C PRO A 168 -15.84 -4.15 -4.38
N PRO A 169 -16.65 -5.22 -4.27
CA PRO A 169 -17.80 -5.26 -3.36
C PRO A 169 -17.44 -5.00 -1.89
N ASN A 170 -16.20 -5.30 -1.53
CA ASN A 170 -15.62 -5.15 -0.18
C ASN A 170 -14.69 -3.94 -0.05
N ASP A 171 -14.84 -2.94 -0.90
CA ASP A 171 -14.16 -1.64 -0.81
C ASP A 171 -14.40 -0.94 0.54
N ASN A 172 -15.53 -1.19 1.15
CA ASN A 172 -15.86 -0.69 2.48
C ASN A 172 -16.13 -1.84 3.45
N CYS A 173 -15.86 -1.65 4.74
CA CYS A 173 -16.01 -2.70 5.74
C CYS A 173 -17.45 -3.24 5.86
N SER A 174 -18.48 -2.46 5.51
CA SER A 174 -19.87 -2.91 5.46
C SER A 174 -20.13 -3.95 4.36
N GLY A 175 -19.27 -3.98 3.33
CA GLY A 175 -19.27 -4.95 2.25
C GLY A 175 -18.23 -6.07 2.46
N SER A 176 -17.64 -6.20 3.66
CA SER A 176 -16.58 -7.17 3.93
C SER A 176 -16.96 -8.60 3.50
N ILE A 177 -16.04 -9.26 2.81
CA ILE A 177 -16.22 -10.65 2.36
C ILE A 177 -15.79 -11.60 3.48
N GLU A 178 -16.59 -12.65 3.72
CA GLU A 178 -16.21 -13.70 4.68
C GLU A 178 -15.03 -14.51 4.14
N ALA A 179 -13.90 -14.44 4.85
CA ALA A 179 -12.70 -15.20 4.52
C ALA A 179 -12.73 -16.60 5.12
N VAL A 180 -12.27 -17.57 4.34
CA VAL A 180 -12.17 -18.94 4.79
C VAL A 180 -10.98 -19.08 5.74
N VAL A 181 -11.21 -19.77 6.87
CA VAL A 181 -10.17 -20.07 7.86
C VAL A 181 -9.77 -21.54 7.72
N ASN A 182 -8.47 -21.81 7.51
CA ASN A 182 -7.93 -23.15 7.51
C ASN A 182 -7.80 -23.66 8.95
N THR A 183 -8.22 -24.92 9.18
CA THR A 183 -8.14 -25.57 10.49
C THR A 183 -6.79 -26.23 10.76
N ASP A 184 -5.85 -26.07 9.86
CA ASP A 184 -4.48 -26.54 9.94
C ASP A 184 -3.51 -25.43 9.49
N GLN A 185 -2.25 -25.76 9.37
CA GLN A 185 -1.18 -24.81 9.01
C GLN A 185 -1.00 -24.62 7.49
N SER A 186 -1.88 -25.24 6.67
CA SER A 186 -1.83 -25.10 5.23
C SER A 186 -2.60 -23.86 4.73
N CYS A 187 -2.32 -23.42 3.52
CA CYS A 187 -3.12 -22.45 2.77
C CYS A 187 -3.83 -23.16 1.60
N LEU A 188 -4.45 -24.32 1.86
CA LEU A 188 -5.21 -25.04 0.83
C LEU A 188 -6.51 -24.31 0.48
N LEU A 189 -7.05 -23.56 1.41
CA LEU A 189 -8.23 -22.72 1.21
C LEU A 189 -7.80 -21.27 1.35
N THR A 190 -8.11 -20.48 0.34
CA THR A 190 -7.85 -19.05 0.29
C THR A 190 -9.11 -18.29 -0.09
N THR A 191 -9.09 -16.98 0.13
CA THR A 191 -10.14 -16.08 -0.31
C THR A 191 -9.52 -15.05 -1.22
N SER A 192 -9.94 -15.03 -2.47
CA SER A 192 -9.41 -14.09 -3.48
C SER A 192 -9.82 -12.66 -3.15
N GLY A 193 -8.91 -11.72 -3.39
CA GLY A 193 -9.10 -10.29 -3.24
C GLY A 193 -8.41 -9.51 -4.32
N THR A 194 -8.86 -8.28 -4.54
CA THR A 194 -8.25 -7.32 -5.45
C THR A 194 -8.28 -5.93 -4.86
N LEU A 195 -7.23 -5.14 -5.10
CA LEU A 195 -7.20 -3.70 -4.85
C LEU A 195 -7.56 -2.89 -6.09
N SER A 196 -7.70 -3.57 -7.26
CA SER A 196 -8.05 -2.89 -8.50
C SER A 196 -9.37 -2.13 -8.37
N GLY A 197 -9.31 -0.81 -8.53
CA GLY A 197 -10.46 0.08 -8.37
C GLY A 197 -10.88 0.34 -6.92
N ALA A 198 -10.17 -0.19 -5.94
CA ALA A 198 -10.44 0.11 -4.54
C ALA A 198 -10.19 1.59 -4.21
N SER A 199 -10.89 2.09 -3.22
CA SER A 199 -10.75 3.46 -2.71
C SER A 199 -10.38 3.45 -1.23
N THR A 200 -9.92 4.59 -0.70
CA THR A 200 -9.63 4.67 0.74
C THR A 200 -10.92 4.67 1.57
N SER A 201 -11.04 3.78 2.53
CA SER A 201 -12.19 3.74 3.45
C SER A 201 -12.13 4.77 4.59
N GLY A 202 -11.10 5.59 4.66
CA GLY A 202 -11.01 6.72 5.60
C GLY A 202 -10.77 6.34 7.07
N ASN A 203 -10.74 5.06 7.43
CA ASN A 203 -10.43 4.63 8.78
C ASN A 203 -8.94 4.79 9.06
N ALA A 204 -8.59 5.53 10.11
CA ALA A 204 -7.20 5.65 10.54
C ALA A 204 -6.67 4.29 11.00
N SER A 205 -5.41 3.99 10.64
CA SER A 205 -4.69 2.82 11.13
C SER A 205 -3.29 3.22 11.61
N ALA A 206 -2.75 2.44 12.54
CA ALA A 206 -1.44 2.75 13.12
C ALA A 206 -0.28 2.63 12.12
N CYS A 207 -0.40 1.76 11.10
CA CYS A 207 0.61 1.63 10.04
C CYS A 207 0.30 2.40 8.77
N LEU A 208 -0.88 2.95 8.64
CA LEU A 208 -1.32 3.63 7.44
C LEU A 208 -1.17 5.14 7.63
N ALA A 209 -0.09 5.70 7.15
CA ALA A 209 0.05 7.15 7.04
C ALA A 209 -0.88 7.74 5.96
N SER A 210 -1.14 6.99 4.89
CA SER A 210 -2.07 7.33 3.80
C SER A 210 -2.35 6.07 2.98
N ALA A 211 -3.40 5.31 3.29
CA ALA A 211 -3.91 4.36 2.32
C ALA A 211 -4.77 5.12 1.32
N ASP A 212 -4.55 4.86 0.06
CA ASP A 212 -5.33 5.37 -1.07
C ASP A 212 -6.23 4.28 -1.64
N ASP A 213 -5.93 3.01 -1.35
CA ASP A 213 -6.70 1.83 -1.71
C ASP A 213 -6.78 0.83 -0.55
N ASP A 214 -7.93 0.30 -0.26
CA ASP A 214 -8.09 -0.78 0.71
C ASP A 214 -9.35 -1.61 0.50
N VAL A 215 -9.31 -2.87 0.94
CA VAL A 215 -10.46 -3.79 0.89
C VAL A 215 -10.62 -4.54 2.21
N TRP A 216 -11.84 -4.98 2.49
CA TRP A 216 -12.22 -5.53 3.77
C TRP A 216 -12.69 -6.99 3.68
N PHE A 217 -12.21 -7.77 4.61
CA PHE A 217 -12.65 -9.14 4.85
C PHE A 217 -13.07 -9.30 6.30
N ASN A 218 -13.84 -10.33 6.59
CA ASN A 218 -14.16 -10.75 7.94
C ASN A 218 -13.96 -12.27 8.09
N PHE A 219 -13.68 -12.72 9.29
CA PHE A 219 -13.57 -14.14 9.58
C PHE A 219 -13.98 -14.43 11.02
N VAL A 220 -14.39 -15.68 11.27
CA VAL A 220 -14.63 -16.18 12.63
C VAL A 220 -13.37 -16.86 13.13
N ALA A 221 -12.81 -16.39 14.24
CA ALA A 221 -11.62 -17.00 14.80
C ALA A 221 -11.90 -18.44 15.25
N LEU A 222 -11.04 -19.39 14.86
CA LEU A 222 -11.11 -20.80 15.25
C LEU A 222 -10.21 -21.10 16.45
N SER A 223 -9.10 -20.38 16.62
CA SER A 223 -8.12 -20.54 17.68
C SER A 223 -7.78 -19.19 18.30
N GLU A 224 -7.06 -19.20 19.43
CA GLU A 224 -6.62 -17.99 20.13
C GLU A 224 -5.56 -17.23 19.33
N VAL A 225 -4.75 -17.89 18.52
CA VAL A 225 -3.73 -17.28 17.69
C VAL A 225 -3.82 -17.84 16.29
N GLN A 226 -3.89 -16.94 15.31
CA GLN A 226 -3.95 -17.30 13.89
C GLN A 226 -2.88 -16.55 13.10
N LEU A 227 -2.54 -17.08 11.95
CA LEU A 227 -1.66 -16.43 10.98
C LEU A 227 -2.50 -15.88 9.84
N ILE A 228 -2.31 -14.62 9.54
CA ILE A 228 -2.86 -13.95 8.35
C ILE A 228 -1.73 -13.83 7.34
N SER A 229 -1.94 -14.33 6.12
CA SER A 229 -0.96 -14.26 5.03
C SER A 229 -1.63 -13.85 3.73
N LEU A 230 -0.99 -12.95 3.01
CA LEU A 230 -1.32 -12.59 1.63
C LEU A 230 -0.38 -13.36 0.71
N VAL A 231 -0.94 -14.25 -0.09
CA VAL A 231 -0.20 -15.14 -0.99
C VAL A 231 -0.63 -14.92 -2.43
N ASP A 232 0.13 -15.46 -3.39
CA ASP A 232 -0.15 -15.34 -4.83
C ASP A 232 -0.40 -13.90 -5.30
N ILE A 233 0.34 -12.95 -4.72
CA ILE A 233 0.23 -11.53 -5.03
C ILE A 233 0.74 -11.28 -6.45
N SER A 234 -0.07 -10.61 -7.27
CA SER A 234 0.27 -10.26 -8.64
C SER A 234 -0.32 -8.91 -9.04
N GLY A 235 0.39 -8.16 -9.86
CA GLY A 235 -0.05 -6.85 -10.35
C GLY A 235 1.04 -5.79 -10.29
N SER A 236 0.66 -4.54 -10.04
CA SER A 236 1.55 -3.38 -10.09
C SER A 236 2.55 -3.35 -8.93
N THR A 237 2.19 -3.88 -7.76
CA THR A 237 3.08 -4.00 -6.60
C THR A 237 2.93 -5.35 -5.90
N THR A 238 3.91 -5.73 -5.09
CA THR A 238 3.82 -6.84 -4.13
C THR A 238 3.91 -6.36 -2.68
N SER A 239 3.98 -5.04 -2.49
CA SER A 239 4.11 -4.41 -1.17
C SER A 239 2.73 -4.16 -0.57
N LEU A 240 2.15 -5.20 -0.01
CA LEU A 240 0.87 -5.14 0.68
C LEU A 240 1.05 -5.21 2.20
N GLY A 241 0.12 -4.58 2.89
CA GLY A 241 -0.04 -4.67 4.33
C GLY A 241 -1.46 -5.05 4.73
N HIS A 242 -1.66 -5.28 6.02
CA HIS A 242 -2.98 -5.56 6.55
C HIS A 242 -3.14 -5.08 7.99
N ALA A 243 -4.38 -4.82 8.39
CA ALA A 243 -4.73 -4.46 9.75
C ALA A 243 -5.91 -5.30 10.25
N LEU A 244 -5.88 -5.68 11.52
CA LEU A 244 -6.91 -6.48 12.16
C LEU A 244 -7.74 -5.63 13.11
N TYR A 245 -9.04 -5.81 13.03
CA TYR A 245 -10.01 -5.07 13.84
C TYR A 245 -10.99 -6.01 14.54
N VAL A 246 -11.52 -5.56 15.68
CA VAL A 246 -12.65 -6.17 16.35
C VAL A 246 -13.81 -5.16 16.43
N GLY A 247 -15.02 -5.64 16.21
CA GLY A 247 -16.26 -4.86 16.33
C GLY A 247 -17.23 -5.47 17.31
N THR A 248 -18.18 -4.68 17.81
CA THR A 248 -19.25 -5.13 18.70
C THR A 248 -20.60 -5.04 17.99
N GLY A 249 -21.17 -6.19 17.63
CA GLY A 249 -22.54 -6.25 17.09
C GLY A 249 -22.67 -5.94 15.60
N ASP A 250 -23.76 -5.24 15.22
CA ASP A 250 -23.98 -4.84 13.83
C ASP A 250 -22.83 -3.95 13.34
N VAL A 251 -22.30 -4.25 12.16
CA VAL A 251 -21.05 -3.66 11.63
C VAL A 251 -21.27 -2.19 11.29
N ASP A 252 -21.01 -1.32 12.27
CA ASP A 252 -20.69 0.08 11.98
C ASP A 252 -19.16 0.20 11.85
N CYS A 253 -18.68 0.42 10.65
CA CYS A 253 -17.25 0.57 10.35
C CYS A 253 -16.56 1.62 11.22
N ASN A 254 -17.31 2.61 11.69
CA ASN A 254 -16.78 3.66 12.58
C ASN A 254 -16.54 3.18 14.02
N THR A 255 -17.05 2.01 14.38
CA THR A 255 -16.92 1.44 15.75
C THR A 255 -15.89 0.33 15.84
N LEU A 256 -15.25 -0.04 14.71
CA LEU A 256 -14.18 -1.01 14.70
C LEU A 256 -12.97 -0.50 15.49
N THR A 257 -12.43 -1.36 16.33
CA THR A 257 -11.20 -1.09 17.09
C THR A 257 -10.07 -1.88 16.48
N GLU A 258 -9.00 -1.18 16.04
CA GLU A 258 -7.79 -1.82 15.55
C GLU A 258 -7.08 -2.55 16.70
N LEU A 259 -6.75 -3.82 16.47
CA LEU A 259 -5.97 -4.64 17.38
C LEU A 259 -4.48 -4.56 17.07
N TYR A 260 -4.13 -4.62 15.80
CA TYR A 260 -2.78 -4.40 15.28
C TYR A 260 -2.84 -4.12 13.78
N CYS A 261 -1.70 -3.65 13.25
CA CYS A 261 -1.46 -3.62 11.81
C CYS A 261 -0.04 -4.07 11.46
N SER A 262 0.16 -4.48 10.23
CA SER A 262 1.43 -4.95 9.67
C SER A 262 1.61 -4.42 8.24
N ASN A 263 2.81 -3.93 7.94
CA ASN A 263 3.22 -3.58 6.58
C ASN A 263 3.81 -4.79 5.83
N ASP A 264 3.85 -5.95 6.48
CA ASP A 264 4.29 -7.21 5.88
C ASP A 264 3.08 -7.99 5.35
N THR A 265 3.31 -8.83 4.35
CA THR A 265 2.28 -9.70 3.76
C THR A 265 1.86 -10.86 4.68
N SER A 266 2.55 -11.07 5.78
CA SER A 266 2.24 -12.13 6.75
C SER A 266 2.46 -11.65 8.18
N SER A 267 1.53 -11.97 9.08
CA SER A 267 1.65 -11.65 10.51
C SER A 267 0.86 -12.61 11.39
N ILE A 268 1.27 -12.66 12.66
CA ILE A 268 0.56 -13.41 13.71
C ILE A 268 -0.43 -12.47 14.37
N THR A 269 -1.64 -12.94 14.60
CA THR A 269 -2.64 -12.17 15.37
C THR A 269 -2.25 -12.09 16.85
N PRO A 270 -2.65 -11.02 17.57
CA PRO A 270 -2.72 -11.07 19.01
C PRO A 270 -3.75 -12.13 19.47
N ASP A 271 -3.86 -12.33 20.78
CA ASP A 271 -4.85 -13.27 21.35
C ASP A 271 -6.27 -12.93 20.90
N LEU A 272 -6.89 -13.86 20.18
CA LEU A 272 -8.25 -13.78 19.69
C LEU A 272 -9.18 -14.58 20.63
N THR A 273 -10.45 -14.29 20.54
CA THR A 273 -11.48 -15.12 21.19
C THR A 273 -12.11 -16.04 20.16
N PRO A 274 -11.90 -17.37 20.23
CA PRO A 274 -12.54 -18.31 19.31
C PRO A 274 -14.06 -18.15 19.26
N GLY A 275 -14.61 -18.15 18.05
CA GLY A 275 -16.04 -17.94 17.80
C GLY A 275 -16.47 -16.49 17.64
N LEU A 276 -15.58 -15.51 17.88
CA LEU A 276 -15.83 -14.11 17.54
C LEU A 276 -15.46 -13.79 16.09
N THR A 277 -16.17 -12.83 15.52
CA THR A 277 -15.86 -12.29 14.19
C THR A 277 -14.86 -11.15 14.31
N TYR A 278 -13.84 -11.21 13.46
CA TYR A 278 -12.80 -10.18 13.29
C TYR A 278 -12.83 -9.67 11.86
N TYR A 279 -12.29 -8.46 11.64
CA TYR A 279 -12.24 -7.82 10.34
C TYR A 279 -10.77 -7.60 9.96
N VAL A 280 -10.45 -7.91 8.71
CA VAL A 280 -9.13 -7.68 8.13
C VAL A 280 -9.27 -6.64 7.03
N ARG A 281 -8.52 -5.54 7.15
CA ARG A 281 -8.33 -4.55 6.11
C ARG A 281 -7.02 -4.84 5.41
N ILE A 282 -7.02 -4.94 4.09
CA ILE A 282 -5.84 -5.17 3.26
C ILE A 282 -5.64 -3.93 2.40
N PHE A 283 -4.40 -3.46 2.28
CA PHE A 283 -4.04 -2.20 1.63
C PHE A 283 -2.68 -2.29 0.96
N SER A 284 -2.41 -1.43 -0.01
CA SER A 284 -1.07 -1.23 -0.54
C SER A 284 -0.25 -0.33 0.41
N ASN A 285 1.08 -0.52 0.40
CA ASN A 285 2.01 0.32 1.18
C ASN A 285 2.46 1.57 0.38
N GLY A 286 1.78 1.88 -0.73
CA GLY A 286 2.04 3.02 -1.61
C GLY A 286 1.20 4.25 -1.29
N THR A 287 1.23 5.20 -2.21
CA THR A 287 0.39 6.40 -2.24
C THR A 287 -0.36 6.53 -3.57
N ASP A 288 -0.18 5.56 -4.46
CA ASP A 288 -0.82 5.48 -5.77
C ASP A 288 -1.83 4.33 -5.76
N ASN A 289 -2.93 4.48 -6.47
CA ASN A 289 -3.90 3.40 -6.64
C ASN A 289 -3.25 2.23 -7.38
N GLU A 290 -3.32 1.05 -6.78
CA GLU A 290 -2.63 -0.13 -7.28
C GLU A 290 -3.61 -1.11 -7.95
N ASP A 291 -3.14 -1.74 -9.03
CA ASP A 291 -3.84 -2.83 -9.71
C ASP A 291 -3.24 -4.16 -9.25
N VAL A 292 -3.76 -4.72 -8.16
CA VAL A 292 -3.19 -5.88 -7.49
C VAL A 292 -4.25 -6.90 -7.14
N ASP A 293 -3.99 -8.14 -7.51
CA ASP A 293 -4.73 -9.32 -7.07
C ASP A 293 -3.92 -10.09 -6.03
N PHE A 294 -4.60 -10.71 -5.08
CA PHE A 294 -3.99 -11.53 -4.03
C PHE A 294 -4.94 -12.61 -3.54
N GLU A 295 -4.39 -13.59 -2.81
CA GLU A 295 -5.14 -14.59 -2.08
C GLU A 295 -4.92 -14.38 -0.57
N LEU A 296 -6.01 -14.22 0.18
CA LEU A 296 -5.98 -14.14 1.65
C LEU A 296 -6.05 -15.54 2.23
N CYS A 297 -5.02 -15.93 2.97
CA CYS A 297 -4.93 -17.16 3.73
C CYS A 297 -4.98 -16.85 5.22
N ILE A 298 -5.98 -17.37 5.92
CA ILE A 298 -6.05 -17.36 7.38
C ILE A 298 -5.93 -18.79 7.86
N LYS A 299 -4.99 -19.06 8.76
CA LYS A 299 -4.68 -20.44 9.21
C LYS A 299 -4.31 -20.46 10.69
N ASP A 300 -4.36 -21.64 11.30
CA ASP A 300 -3.86 -21.81 12.66
C ASP A 300 -2.36 -21.48 12.73
N ALA A 301 -1.99 -20.73 13.74
CA ALA A 301 -0.59 -20.58 14.08
C ALA A 301 -0.09 -21.89 14.68
N PRO A 302 1.12 -22.36 14.29
CA PRO A 302 1.70 -23.53 14.92
C PRO A 302 1.87 -23.32 16.42
N ASP A 303 1.45 -24.28 17.23
CA ASP A 303 1.51 -24.19 18.69
C ASP A 303 2.92 -23.97 19.21
N ASN A 304 3.94 -24.48 18.52
CA ASN A 304 5.33 -24.43 18.93
C ASN A 304 6.15 -23.29 18.28
N THR A 305 5.52 -22.22 17.88
CA THR A 305 6.21 -21.01 17.38
C THR A 305 6.75 -20.12 18.49
N ALA A 306 6.29 -20.30 19.73
CA ALA A 306 6.75 -19.62 20.94
C ALA A 306 7.38 -20.60 21.93
N CYS A 307 8.35 -20.13 22.72
CA CYS A 307 9.09 -20.96 23.66
C CYS A 307 8.19 -21.62 24.72
N GLU A 308 7.17 -20.92 25.19
CA GLU A 308 6.18 -21.41 26.16
C GLU A 308 5.35 -22.58 25.63
N ASN A 309 5.20 -22.68 24.31
CA ASN A 309 4.43 -23.70 23.63
C ASN A 309 5.32 -24.75 22.94
N ALA A 310 6.60 -24.81 23.35
CA ALA A 310 7.54 -25.75 22.73
C ALA A 310 7.06 -27.19 22.77
N SER A 311 7.10 -27.86 21.64
CA SER A 311 6.69 -29.27 21.50
C SER A 311 7.68 -30.19 22.18
N ASN A 312 7.18 -31.23 22.89
CA ASN A 312 8.03 -32.23 23.47
C ASN A 312 8.71 -33.06 22.40
N PHE A 313 10.02 -33.11 22.44
CA PHE A 313 10.83 -33.93 21.57
C PHE A 313 11.04 -35.29 22.26
N CYS A 314 10.14 -36.22 22.01
CA CYS A 314 10.22 -37.59 22.54
C CYS A 314 10.55 -38.55 21.39
N GLY A 315 11.76 -39.10 21.38
CA GLY A 315 12.15 -40.09 20.35
C GLY A 315 12.84 -41.30 20.95
N GLU A 316 12.28 -42.48 20.76
CA GLU A 316 13.05 -43.73 20.80
C GLU A 316 13.55 -44.01 19.38
N GLY A 317 14.88 -44.01 19.17
CA GLY A 317 15.47 -44.63 17.99
C GLY A 317 15.27 -43.93 16.65
N GLY A 318 15.57 -42.63 16.55
CA GLY A 318 15.65 -41.93 15.26
C GLY A 318 14.30 -41.47 14.69
N ALA A 319 13.45 -40.98 15.56
CA ALA A 319 12.18 -40.37 15.14
C ALA A 319 12.41 -39.10 14.28
N LEU A 320 11.72 -39.04 13.17
CA LEU A 320 11.67 -37.83 12.32
C LEU A 320 10.60 -36.89 12.86
N TYR A 321 10.99 -35.67 13.07
CA TYR A 321 10.07 -34.60 13.42
C TYR A 321 9.98 -33.66 12.23
N GLY A 322 8.79 -33.51 11.67
CA GLY A 322 8.51 -32.52 10.65
C GLY A 322 8.12 -31.19 11.27
N SER A 323 8.79 -30.12 10.88
CA SER A 323 8.24 -28.78 11.05
C SER A 323 7.67 -28.35 9.71
N ASN A 324 6.36 -28.16 9.65
CA ASN A 324 5.65 -27.68 8.46
C ASN A 324 5.28 -26.20 8.62
N ILE A 325 6.13 -25.43 9.31
CA ILE A 325 5.93 -24.01 9.49
C ILE A 325 6.43 -23.31 8.25
N PHE A 326 5.50 -22.70 7.50
CA PHE A 326 5.78 -21.93 6.30
C PHE A 326 5.13 -20.56 6.44
N ASP A 327 5.82 -19.55 5.89
CA ASP A 327 5.33 -18.15 5.84
C ASP A 327 5.02 -17.55 7.22
N PHE A 328 5.67 -18.07 8.26
CA PHE A 328 5.54 -17.52 9.59
C PHE A 328 6.53 -16.36 9.75
N PRO A 329 6.07 -15.17 10.17
CA PRO A 329 6.92 -14.00 10.29
C PRO A 329 8.02 -14.20 11.33
N SER A 330 9.09 -13.42 11.21
CA SER A 330 10.15 -13.41 12.19
C SER A 330 9.63 -12.92 13.55
N ILE A 331 9.88 -13.68 14.59
CA ILE A 331 9.60 -13.26 15.99
C ILE A 331 10.73 -12.39 16.59
N GLY A 332 11.64 -11.91 15.75
CA GLY A 332 12.74 -11.04 16.14
C GLY A 332 14.05 -11.77 16.37
N GLN A 333 14.98 -11.10 17.06
CA GLN A 333 16.30 -11.67 17.35
C GLN A 333 16.23 -12.64 18.55
N ILE A 334 16.74 -13.85 18.34
CA ILE A 334 16.90 -14.86 19.41
C ILE A 334 18.36 -15.26 19.49
N ALA A 335 19.00 -15.02 20.60
CA ALA A 335 20.42 -15.28 20.84
C ALA A 335 21.31 -14.71 19.70
N CYS A 336 22.00 -15.57 18.93
CA CYS A 336 22.85 -15.19 17.81
C CYS A 336 22.12 -15.12 16.47
N LEU A 337 20.82 -15.48 16.41
CA LEU A 337 20.01 -15.39 15.21
C LEU A 337 19.40 -13.99 15.12
N TYR A 338 19.76 -13.22 14.10
CA TYR A 338 19.29 -11.84 13.92
C TYR A 338 17.82 -11.78 13.48
N THR A 339 17.38 -12.77 12.73
CA THR A 339 15.99 -12.95 12.30
C THR A 339 15.62 -14.41 12.52
N THR A 340 14.37 -14.68 12.83
CA THR A 340 13.87 -16.02 13.11
C THR A 340 12.56 -16.28 12.39
N PRO A 341 12.55 -16.26 11.05
CA PRO A 341 11.36 -16.64 10.27
C PRO A 341 11.09 -18.14 10.47
N ASN A 342 9.82 -18.50 10.45
CA ASN A 342 9.38 -19.89 10.62
C ASN A 342 9.96 -20.58 11.87
N PRO A 343 9.86 -19.98 13.07
CA PRO A 343 10.44 -20.52 14.28
C PRO A 343 9.74 -21.80 14.71
N SER A 344 10.50 -22.78 15.19
CA SER A 344 9.96 -24.03 15.76
C SER A 344 10.69 -24.31 17.07
N TRP A 345 9.95 -24.32 18.16
CA TRP A 345 10.48 -24.57 19.50
C TRP A 345 10.20 -26.02 19.91
N ASN A 346 11.24 -26.69 20.39
CA ASN A 346 11.15 -28.06 20.84
C ASN A 346 11.86 -28.23 22.19
N ILE A 347 11.30 -29.03 23.09
CA ILE A 347 11.88 -29.38 24.37
C ILE A 347 12.41 -30.80 24.30
N LEU A 348 13.68 -30.97 24.54
CA LEU A 348 14.34 -32.26 24.76
C LEU A 348 14.57 -32.51 26.22
N GLN A 349 13.91 -33.50 26.81
CA GLN A 349 14.14 -33.89 28.18
C GLN A 349 15.18 -35.00 28.23
N ILE A 350 16.28 -34.75 28.96
CA ILE A 350 17.39 -35.68 29.09
C ILE A 350 17.19 -36.50 30.38
N GLY A 351 16.98 -37.80 30.24
CA GLY A 351 16.79 -38.70 31.37
C GLY A 351 18.08 -39.11 32.09
N GLU A 352 19.17 -39.21 31.32
CA GLU A 352 20.49 -39.58 31.86
C GLU A 352 21.57 -38.71 31.21
N SER A 353 22.65 -38.41 31.96
CA SER A 353 23.77 -37.62 31.43
C SER A 353 24.54 -38.41 30.37
N GLY A 354 24.87 -37.78 29.26
CA GLY A 354 25.60 -38.40 28.16
C GLY A 354 25.84 -37.43 27.00
N THR A 355 26.35 -37.95 25.90
CA THR A 355 26.52 -37.20 24.66
C THR A 355 25.23 -37.30 23.84
N ILE A 356 24.78 -36.17 23.28
CA ILE A 356 23.64 -36.10 22.39
C ILE A 356 24.19 -35.70 21.02
N ASP A 357 23.86 -36.48 20.01
CA ASP A 357 24.08 -36.13 18.62
C ASP A 357 22.74 -35.70 18.00
N ILE A 358 22.66 -34.47 17.52
CA ILE A 358 21.49 -33.92 16.88
C ILE A 358 21.83 -33.68 15.41
N GLN A 359 21.09 -34.33 14.51
CA GLN A 359 21.15 -34.06 13.08
C GLN A 359 19.89 -33.31 12.65
N ILE A 360 20.06 -32.15 12.09
CA ILE A 360 18.98 -31.33 11.55
C ILE A 360 19.16 -31.30 10.03
N VAL A 361 18.11 -31.68 9.31
CA VAL A 361 18.06 -31.64 7.84
C VAL A 361 16.78 -30.93 7.43
N GLN A 362 16.90 -29.84 6.67
CA GLN A 362 15.76 -29.17 6.06
C GLN A 362 15.82 -29.32 4.54
N ASN A 363 14.68 -29.64 3.95
CA ASN A 363 14.59 -29.92 2.53
C ASN A 363 13.17 -29.64 2.03
N THR A 364 13.04 -29.33 0.75
CA THR A 364 11.72 -29.06 0.13
C THR A 364 10.84 -30.31 0.04
N GLN A 365 11.41 -31.52 0.12
CA GLN A 365 10.68 -32.77 0.06
C GLN A 365 11.42 -33.90 0.77
N PHE A 366 10.66 -34.77 1.45
CA PHE A 366 11.13 -36.01 2.04
C PHE A 366 10.32 -37.19 1.49
N ASP A 367 10.96 -38.37 1.39
CA ASP A 367 10.26 -39.60 1.06
C ASP A 367 9.54 -40.21 2.29
N ASP A 368 8.78 -41.27 2.10
CA ASP A 368 8.04 -41.95 3.18
C ASP A 368 8.95 -42.54 4.28
N ASN A 369 10.26 -42.63 4.03
CA ASN A 369 11.26 -43.08 5.00
C ASN A 369 12.02 -41.91 5.65
N GLY A 370 11.65 -40.66 5.30
CA GLY A 370 12.27 -39.45 5.81
C GLY A 370 13.61 -39.08 5.18
N ASN A 371 13.96 -39.65 4.02
CA ASN A 371 15.16 -39.19 3.31
C ASN A 371 14.85 -37.96 2.51
N ALA A 372 15.78 -36.98 2.55
CA ALA A 372 15.68 -35.78 1.77
C ALA A 372 15.81 -36.07 0.26
N VAL A 373 14.76 -35.77 -0.53
CA VAL A 373 14.71 -36.01 -1.97
C VAL A 373 14.53 -34.76 -2.82
N GLY A 374 14.26 -33.62 -2.19
CA GLY A 374 14.13 -32.31 -2.83
C GLY A 374 15.40 -31.47 -2.75
N ALA A 375 15.26 -30.15 -2.86
CA ALA A 375 16.35 -29.21 -2.67
C ALA A 375 16.61 -28.97 -1.17
N GLY A 376 17.88 -28.96 -0.76
CA GLY A 376 18.26 -28.60 0.60
C GLY A 376 17.91 -27.13 0.90
N LEU A 377 17.38 -26.89 2.08
CA LEU A 377 17.08 -25.56 2.60
C LEU A 377 18.06 -25.25 3.75
N ASP A 378 18.29 -23.97 3.95
CA ASP A 378 19.09 -23.48 5.08
C ASP A 378 18.30 -23.61 6.38
N VAL A 379 18.95 -24.02 7.46
CA VAL A 379 18.37 -24.12 8.79
C VAL A 379 19.33 -23.65 9.85
N ASP A 380 18.95 -22.60 10.56
CA ASP A 380 19.65 -22.12 11.72
C ASP A 380 19.01 -22.65 13.01
N PHE A 381 19.82 -22.90 14.03
CA PHE A 381 19.29 -23.35 15.31
C PHE A 381 20.07 -22.82 16.49
N VAL A 382 19.41 -22.76 17.63
CA VAL A 382 20.01 -22.43 18.94
C VAL A 382 19.55 -23.47 19.95
N LEU A 383 20.47 -23.95 20.76
CA LEU A 383 20.21 -24.88 21.86
C LEU A 383 20.48 -24.19 23.21
N TRP A 384 19.54 -24.32 24.11
CA TRP A 384 19.71 -23.89 25.53
C TRP A 384 19.66 -25.09 26.45
N GLY A 385 20.36 -24.98 27.57
CA GLY A 385 20.37 -25.96 28.67
C GLY A 385 20.30 -25.30 30.03
#